data_6a6e200c391c009d4f30552b7c8a8b60
#
_entry.id   6a6e200c391c009d4f30552b7c8a8b60
#
_cell.length_a   1.000
_cell.length_b   1.000
_cell.length_c   1.000
_cell.angle_alpha   90.00
_cell.angle_beta   90.00
_cell.angle_gamma   90.00
#
_symmetry.space_group_name_H-M   'P 1'
#
loop_
_entity.id
_entity.type
_entity.pdbx_description
1 polymer ?
#
loop_
_entity_poly.entity_id
_entity_poly.type
_entity_poly.pdbx_seq_one_letter_code
_entity_poly.pdbx_strand_id
1 'polypeptide(L)'
;TGDGVVLIVKNYTGDVLNFEMAAELAEASGHHSRIVLVADDVAVENSTWTAGRRGVAGTVLVEKVAGAVSAAGGSLDEVAKAAEEMAAKVRSMGLALRGCTVPHIGEPGFELADDEVEMGVGIHGEPGRARVAMASADTLTDELVDAIIKDGEFAAGNRVIVLVNGMGATPAYQLDI
;
A
#
# COMPACT_ATOMS: atom_id res chain seq x y z
N THR A 1 14.56 -13.79 19.37
CA THR A 1 13.62 -14.67 18.74
C THR A 1 14.06 -14.97 17.32
N GLY A 2 14.59 -16.16 17.05
CA GLY A 2 15.03 -16.58 15.73
C GLY A 2 16.28 -15.86 15.21
N ASP A 3 16.50 -15.91 13.90
CA ASP A 3 17.74 -15.50 13.24
C ASP A 3 17.78 -14.00 12.87
N GLY A 4 16.71 -13.25 13.16
CA GLY A 4 16.63 -11.83 12.86
C GLY A 4 15.20 -11.32 12.64
N VAL A 5 15.08 -10.14 12.05
CA VAL A 5 13.80 -9.43 11.81
C VAL A 5 13.71 -8.94 10.36
N VAL A 6 12.59 -9.21 9.69
CA VAL A 6 12.25 -8.55 8.44
C VAL A 6 11.35 -7.35 8.73
N LEU A 7 11.79 -6.17 8.32
CA LEU A 7 11.08 -4.91 8.45
C LEU A 7 10.38 -4.60 7.13
N ILE A 8 9.06 -4.75 7.08
CA ILE A 8 8.25 -4.44 5.89
C ILE A 8 7.79 -2.99 6.02
N VAL A 9 8.26 -2.15 5.12
CA VAL A 9 8.14 -0.70 5.22
C VAL A 9 7.40 -0.15 4.01
N LYS A 10 6.32 0.61 4.26
CA LYS A 10 5.67 1.40 3.20
C LYS A 10 6.62 2.50 2.75
N ASN A 11 6.72 2.69 1.44
CA ASN A 11 7.62 3.69 0.88
C ASN A 11 7.11 5.12 1.11
N TYR A 12 7.45 5.67 2.27
CA TYR A 12 7.35 7.09 2.63
C TYR A 12 8.66 7.53 3.23
N THR A 13 9.15 8.71 2.85
CA THR A 13 10.50 9.18 3.24
C THR A 13 10.73 9.12 4.75
N GLY A 14 9.76 9.56 5.55
CA GLY A 14 9.88 9.52 7.01
C GLY A 14 9.94 8.11 7.56
N ASP A 15 9.09 7.21 7.06
CA ASP A 15 9.08 5.81 7.47
C ASP A 15 10.38 5.11 7.09
N VAL A 16 10.85 5.29 5.86
CA VAL A 16 12.10 4.70 5.38
C VAL A 16 13.25 5.10 6.27
N LEU A 17 13.44 6.40 6.53
CA LEU A 17 14.50 6.92 7.42
C LEU A 17 14.41 6.34 8.84
N ASN A 18 13.21 6.27 9.41
CA ASN A 18 13.02 5.74 10.76
C ASN A 18 13.32 4.24 10.84
N PHE A 19 12.91 3.46 9.83
CA PHE A 19 13.18 2.02 9.82
C PHE A 19 14.63 1.71 9.47
N GLU A 20 15.30 2.49 8.63
CA GLU A 20 16.75 2.38 8.41
C GLU A 20 17.52 2.62 9.70
N MET A 21 17.20 3.68 10.44
CA MET A 21 17.80 3.94 11.75
C MET A 21 17.54 2.81 12.75
N ALA A 22 16.31 2.26 12.77
CA ALA A 22 15.97 1.12 13.63
C ALA A 22 16.77 -0.13 13.27
N ALA A 23 16.98 -0.40 11.97
CA ALA A 23 17.80 -1.50 11.49
C ALA A 23 19.26 -1.35 11.90
N GLU A 24 19.85 -0.15 11.76
CA GLU A 24 21.22 0.15 12.20
C GLU A 24 21.40 -0.08 13.70
N LEU A 25 20.43 0.36 14.51
CA LEU A 25 20.46 0.14 15.97
C LEU A 25 20.33 -1.35 16.35
N ALA A 26 19.52 -2.10 15.61
CA ALA A 26 19.39 -3.54 15.80
C ALA A 26 20.69 -4.26 15.48
N GLU A 27 21.32 -3.96 14.35
CA GLU A 27 22.62 -4.54 13.95
C GLU A 27 23.72 -4.18 14.98
N ALA A 28 23.77 -2.93 15.46
CA ALA A 28 24.72 -2.51 16.50
C ALA A 28 24.50 -3.26 17.82
N SER A 29 23.30 -3.79 18.04
CA SER A 29 22.92 -4.60 19.22
C SER A 29 23.08 -6.12 18.98
N GLY A 30 23.61 -6.52 17.83
CA GLY A 30 23.85 -7.92 17.46
C GLY A 30 22.61 -8.65 16.92
N HIS A 31 21.60 -7.92 16.46
CA HIS A 31 20.38 -8.46 15.85
C HIS A 31 20.37 -8.20 14.35
N HIS A 32 20.32 -9.25 13.56
CA HIS A 32 20.24 -9.11 12.09
C HIS A 32 18.88 -8.62 11.65
N SER A 33 18.88 -7.75 10.64
CA SER A 33 17.65 -7.23 10.04
C SER A 33 17.72 -7.19 8.52
N ARG A 34 16.55 -7.19 7.89
CA ARG A 34 16.34 -6.95 6.45
C ARG A 34 15.20 -5.98 6.28
N ILE A 35 15.36 -4.98 5.41
CA ILE A 35 14.30 -4.03 5.05
C ILE A 35 13.75 -4.43 3.70
N VAL A 36 12.42 -4.51 3.62
CA VAL A 36 11.67 -4.72 2.38
C VAL A 36 10.75 -3.53 2.17
N LEU A 37 10.97 -2.76 1.12
CA LEU A 37 10.14 -1.62 0.77
C LEU A 37 8.93 -2.05 -0.04
N VAL A 38 7.77 -1.49 0.29
CA VAL A 38 6.52 -1.68 -0.44
C VAL A 38 6.14 -0.37 -1.12
N ALA A 39 6.02 -0.41 -2.45
CA ALA A 39 5.75 0.72 -3.33
C ALA A 39 4.70 0.32 -4.39
N ASP A 40 3.52 -0.08 -3.92
CA ASP A 40 2.48 -0.72 -4.71
C ASP A 40 1.54 0.24 -5.43
N ASP A 41 1.46 1.50 -5.02
CA ASP A 41 0.52 2.48 -5.56
C ASP A 41 0.88 2.93 -6.98
N VAL A 42 -0.01 2.63 -7.93
CA VAL A 42 0.17 3.00 -9.34
C VAL A 42 -0.40 4.37 -9.70
N ALA A 43 -1.00 5.07 -8.72
CA ALA A 43 -1.61 6.38 -8.97
C ALA A 43 -0.59 7.44 -9.33
N VAL A 44 0.57 7.47 -8.67
CA VAL A 44 1.62 8.47 -8.84
C VAL A 44 3.00 7.82 -8.83
N GLU A 45 3.90 8.32 -9.64
CA GLU A 45 5.30 7.86 -9.68
C GLU A 45 6.14 8.46 -8.55
N ASN A 46 5.85 9.72 -8.20
CA ASN A 46 6.47 10.45 -7.10
C ASN A 46 5.40 11.31 -6.40
N SER A 47 5.44 11.37 -5.09
CA SER A 47 4.59 12.24 -4.30
C SER A 47 5.40 13.29 -3.54
N THR A 48 4.72 14.22 -2.86
CA THR A 48 5.38 15.20 -2.00
C THR A 48 6.19 14.56 -0.87
N TRP A 49 5.82 13.35 -0.47
CA TRP A 49 6.35 12.66 0.71
C TRP A 49 7.17 11.41 0.39
N THR A 50 7.31 11.07 -0.88
CA THR A 50 8.06 9.87 -1.31
C THR A 50 8.91 10.15 -2.54
N ALA A 51 10.09 9.54 -2.57
CA ALA A 51 10.81 9.29 -3.81
C ALA A 51 10.30 7.95 -4.36
N GLY A 52 9.72 7.96 -5.55
CA GLY A 52 9.05 6.80 -6.13
C GLY A 52 7.59 6.64 -5.69
N ARG A 53 7.04 5.46 -5.92
CA ARG A 53 5.65 5.14 -5.61
C ARG A 53 5.41 5.01 -4.11
N ARG A 54 4.21 5.35 -3.68
CA ARG A 54 3.78 5.17 -2.28
C ARG A 54 3.51 3.70 -1.96
N GLY A 55 3.69 3.30 -0.70
CA GLY A 55 3.23 2.02 -0.17
C GLY A 55 1.82 2.15 0.42
N VAL A 56 0.90 1.29 0.01
CA VAL A 56 -0.49 1.30 0.47
C VAL A 56 -0.92 -0.12 0.92
N ALA A 57 -2.09 -0.56 0.54
CA ALA A 57 -2.70 -1.81 1.00
C ALA A 57 -1.97 -3.08 0.54
N GLY A 58 -1.19 -3.02 -0.53
CA GLY A 58 -0.36 -4.12 -0.98
C GLY A 58 0.58 -4.67 0.09
N THR A 59 0.93 -3.83 1.06
CA THR A 59 1.72 -4.21 2.24
C THR A 59 1.13 -5.42 2.97
N VAL A 60 -0.19 -5.52 3.08
CA VAL A 60 -0.89 -6.66 3.72
C VAL A 60 -0.56 -7.99 3.03
N LEU A 61 -0.48 -8.00 1.71
CA LEU A 61 -0.15 -9.20 0.94
C LEU A 61 1.34 -9.56 1.11
N VAL A 62 2.22 -8.58 1.17
CA VAL A 62 3.65 -8.78 1.45
C VAL A 62 3.85 -9.38 2.83
N GLU A 63 3.20 -8.83 3.86
CA GLU A 63 3.22 -9.35 5.23
C GLU A 63 2.68 -10.79 5.32
N LYS A 64 1.61 -11.11 4.61
CA LYS A 64 1.04 -12.47 4.56
C LYS A 64 2.00 -13.48 3.98
N VAL A 65 2.68 -13.13 2.89
CA VAL A 65 3.67 -14.01 2.24
C VAL A 65 4.89 -14.20 3.15
N ALA A 66 5.45 -13.11 3.68
CA ALA A 66 6.57 -13.15 4.62
C ALA A 66 6.25 -14.01 5.86
N GLY A 67 5.06 -13.77 6.46
CA GLY A 67 4.60 -14.52 7.63
C GLY A 67 4.41 -16.02 7.35
N ALA A 68 3.91 -16.37 6.15
CA ALA A 68 3.75 -17.77 5.78
C ALA A 68 5.09 -18.49 5.63
N VAL A 69 6.10 -17.88 5.00
CA VAL A 69 7.45 -18.45 4.88
C VAL A 69 8.11 -18.57 6.24
N SER A 70 7.99 -17.55 7.10
CA SER A 70 8.49 -17.58 8.47
C SER A 70 7.83 -18.69 9.30
N ALA A 71 6.52 -18.84 9.21
CA ALA A 71 5.78 -19.90 9.92
C ALA A 71 6.14 -21.31 9.44
N ALA A 72 6.59 -21.45 8.20
CA ALA A 72 7.12 -22.71 7.64
C ALA A 72 8.58 -23.00 8.05
N GLY A 73 9.22 -22.12 8.84
CA GLY A 73 10.59 -22.28 9.31
C GLY A 73 11.66 -21.72 8.36
N GLY A 74 11.28 -20.84 7.44
CA GLY A 74 12.22 -20.16 6.54
C GLY A 74 13.21 -19.28 7.30
N SER A 75 14.45 -19.24 6.82
CA SER A 75 15.51 -18.35 7.31
C SER A 75 15.16 -16.87 7.08
N LEU A 76 15.90 -15.97 7.73
CA LEU A 76 15.76 -14.52 7.56
C LEU A 76 15.83 -14.13 6.06
N ASP A 77 16.80 -14.66 5.33
CA ASP A 77 17.00 -14.34 3.91
C ASP A 77 15.88 -14.93 3.02
N GLU A 78 15.36 -16.12 3.31
CA GLU A 78 14.23 -16.70 2.59
C GLU A 78 12.94 -15.91 2.81
N VAL A 79 12.68 -15.46 4.03
CA VAL A 79 11.53 -14.62 4.36
C VAL A 79 11.64 -13.25 3.66
N ALA A 80 12.81 -12.61 3.72
CA ALA A 80 13.05 -11.34 3.07
C ALA A 80 12.88 -11.45 1.54
N LYS A 81 13.48 -12.46 0.92
CA LYS A 81 13.36 -12.72 -0.52
C LYS A 81 11.90 -12.93 -0.95
N ALA A 82 11.13 -13.71 -0.23
CA ALA A 82 9.72 -13.93 -0.53
C ALA A 82 8.89 -12.63 -0.43
N ALA A 83 9.21 -11.80 0.57
CA ALA A 83 8.58 -10.49 0.74
C ALA A 83 8.95 -9.54 -0.41
N GLU A 84 10.21 -9.48 -0.82
CA GLU A 84 10.69 -8.69 -1.96
C GLU A 84 10.03 -9.11 -3.28
N GLU A 85 9.96 -10.42 -3.55
CA GLU A 85 9.29 -10.96 -4.73
C GLU A 85 7.81 -10.62 -4.79
N MET A 86 7.13 -10.58 -3.64
CA MET A 86 5.73 -10.15 -3.55
C MET A 86 5.61 -8.64 -3.72
N ALA A 87 6.46 -7.85 -3.06
CA ALA A 87 6.48 -6.39 -3.18
C ALA A 87 6.71 -5.92 -4.62
N ALA A 88 7.54 -6.63 -5.39
CA ALA A 88 7.77 -6.35 -6.80
C ALA A 88 6.54 -6.58 -7.69
N LYS A 89 5.64 -7.47 -7.30
CA LYS A 89 4.47 -7.90 -8.10
C LYS A 89 3.17 -7.20 -7.71
N VAL A 90 3.03 -6.78 -6.46
CA VAL A 90 1.79 -6.17 -5.96
C VAL A 90 1.57 -4.79 -6.58
N ARG A 91 0.32 -4.50 -6.92
CA ARG A 91 -0.12 -3.20 -7.44
C ARG A 91 -1.38 -2.80 -6.72
N SER A 92 -1.53 -1.52 -6.46
CA SER A 92 -2.74 -0.95 -5.89
C SER A 92 -3.13 0.36 -6.57
N MET A 93 -4.40 0.66 -6.52
CA MET A 93 -5.00 1.93 -6.90
C MET A 93 -6.16 2.21 -5.96
N GLY A 94 -6.29 3.44 -5.50
CA GLY A 94 -7.36 3.82 -4.59
C GLY A 94 -8.11 5.05 -5.08
N LEU A 95 -9.28 5.27 -4.49
CA LEU A 95 -10.05 6.50 -4.64
C LEU A 95 -10.63 6.94 -3.29
N ALA A 96 -11.01 8.20 -3.19
CA ALA A 96 -11.77 8.71 -2.05
C ALA A 96 -13.06 9.37 -2.53
N LEU A 97 -14.16 9.01 -1.86
CA LEU A 97 -15.47 9.64 -2.02
C LEU A 97 -15.64 10.82 -1.06
N ARG A 98 -14.80 10.90 -0.06
CA ARG A 98 -14.70 12.01 0.92
C ARG A 98 -13.40 11.89 1.70
N GLY A 99 -12.96 12.99 2.31
CA GLY A 99 -11.83 12.99 3.24
C GLY A 99 -12.12 12.15 4.48
N CYS A 100 -11.11 11.42 4.96
CA CYS A 100 -11.17 10.72 6.24
C CYS A 100 -11.01 11.73 7.39
N THR A 101 -11.83 11.64 8.42
CA THR A 101 -11.72 12.49 9.62
C THR A 101 -10.76 11.86 10.61
N VAL A 102 -9.64 12.54 10.85
CA VAL A 102 -8.66 12.10 11.85
C VAL A 102 -9.19 12.45 13.27
N PRO A 103 -9.31 11.48 14.17
CA PRO A 103 -10.01 11.68 15.46
C PRO A 103 -9.51 12.86 16.29
N HIS A 104 -8.21 13.14 16.33
CA HIS A 104 -7.64 14.22 17.13
C HIS A 104 -7.78 15.62 16.49
N ILE A 105 -8.06 15.69 15.18
CA ILE A 105 -8.30 16.93 14.45
C ILE A 105 -9.78 17.25 14.43
N GLY A 106 -10.65 16.22 14.29
CA GLY A 106 -12.10 16.34 14.25
C GLY A 106 -12.66 16.83 12.91
N GLU A 107 -11.80 17.09 11.93
CA GLU A 107 -12.16 17.58 10.60
C GLU A 107 -11.61 16.65 9.51
N PRO A 108 -12.25 16.60 8.31
CA PRO A 108 -11.71 15.86 7.18
C PRO A 108 -10.34 16.38 6.76
N GLY A 109 -9.44 15.49 6.37
CA GLY A 109 -8.09 15.85 5.92
C GLY A 109 -8.06 16.65 4.60
N PHE A 110 -9.12 16.56 3.82
CA PHE A 110 -9.38 17.35 2.61
C PHE A 110 -10.88 17.37 2.31
N GLU A 111 -11.31 18.38 1.54
CA GLU A 111 -12.70 18.53 1.11
C GLU A 111 -12.88 18.04 -0.33
N LEU A 112 -14.00 17.36 -0.58
CA LEU A 112 -14.53 17.01 -1.89
C LEU A 112 -15.98 17.48 -1.94
N ALA A 113 -16.43 17.94 -3.10
CA ALA A 113 -17.86 18.15 -3.34
C ALA A 113 -18.60 16.81 -3.38
N ASP A 114 -19.92 16.83 -3.15
CA ASP A 114 -20.73 15.60 -3.10
C ASP A 114 -20.75 14.84 -4.43
N ASP A 115 -20.44 15.51 -5.53
CA ASP A 115 -20.38 14.98 -6.89
C ASP A 115 -18.94 14.77 -7.40
N GLU A 116 -17.95 14.81 -6.53
CA GLU A 116 -16.53 14.62 -6.86
C GLU A 116 -15.95 13.36 -6.25
N VAL A 117 -14.95 12.81 -6.92
CA VAL A 117 -14.11 11.68 -6.46
C VAL A 117 -12.63 12.06 -6.64
N GLU A 118 -11.82 11.85 -5.63
CA GLU A 118 -10.36 11.96 -5.73
C GLU A 118 -9.77 10.60 -6.13
N MET A 119 -9.25 10.51 -7.35
CA MET A 119 -8.61 9.30 -7.87
C MET A 119 -7.15 9.21 -7.46
N GLY A 120 -6.75 8.10 -6.85
CA GLY A 120 -5.37 7.84 -6.45
C GLY A 120 -4.95 8.55 -5.17
N VAL A 121 -5.87 8.77 -4.24
CA VAL A 121 -5.57 9.38 -2.94
C VAL A 121 -4.57 8.53 -2.15
N GLY A 122 -3.64 9.19 -1.44
CA GLY A 122 -2.71 8.55 -0.53
C GLY A 122 -3.30 8.30 0.87
N ILE A 123 -2.66 7.45 1.65
CA ILE A 123 -3.14 7.04 2.99
C ILE A 123 -3.06 8.16 4.03
N HIS A 124 -2.29 9.21 3.78
CA HIS A 124 -2.23 10.40 4.64
C HIS A 124 -3.09 11.56 4.10
N GLY A 125 -3.95 11.30 3.09
CA GLY A 125 -4.77 12.32 2.44
C GLY A 125 -4.01 13.14 1.40
N GLU A 126 -2.87 12.66 0.91
CA GLU A 126 -2.14 13.31 -0.17
C GLU A 126 -2.98 13.30 -1.44
N PRO A 127 -2.90 14.39 -2.24
CA PRO A 127 -3.58 14.46 -3.52
C PRO A 127 -3.28 13.25 -4.40
N GLY A 128 -4.29 12.81 -5.09
CA GLY A 128 -4.17 11.74 -6.05
C GLY A 128 -3.73 12.21 -7.42
N ARG A 129 -4.24 11.50 -8.41
CA ARG A 129 -3.97 11.70 -9.83
C ARG A 129 -4.85 12.80 -10.42
N ALA A 130 -6.13 12.81 -10.04
CA ALA A 130 -7.14 13.75 -10.53
C ALA A 130 -8.40 13.72 -9.66
N ARG A 131 -9.14 14.83 -9.69
CA ARG A 131 -10.55 14.89 -9.29
C ARG A 131 -11.41 14.64 -10.50
N VAL A 132 -12.37 13.74 -10.36
CA VAL A 132 -13.33 13.38 -11.40
C VAL A 132 -14.74 13.49 -10.86
N ALA A 133 -15.73 13.58 -11.77
CA ALA A 133 -17.13 13.56 -11.37
C ALA A 133 -17.51 12.19 -10.78
N MET A 134 -18.45 12.21 -9.82
CA MET A 134 -19.03 10.99 -9.27
C MET A 134 -19.63 10.13 -10.39
N ALA A 135 -19.36 8.83 -10.34
CA ALA A 135 -19.85 7.85 -11.29
C ALA A 135 -20.40 6.62 -10.56
N SER A 136 -20.90 5.64 -11.31
CA SER A 136 -21.32 4.37 -10.72
C SER A 136 -20.16 3.59 -10.11
N ALA A 137 -20.43 2.71 -9.16
CA ALA A 137 -19.41 1.84 -8.56
C ALA A 137 -18.68 1.03 -9.62
N ASP A 138 -19.41 0.48 -10.61
CA ASP A 138 -18.82 -0.26 -11.74
C ASP A 138 -17.81 0.60 -12.51
N THR A 139 -18.19 1.82 -12.90
CA THR A 139 -17.31 2.73 -13.66
C THR A 139 -16.05 3.07 -12.86
N LEU A 140 -16.20 3.40 -11.58
CA LEU A 140 -15.07 3.74 -10.71
C LEU A 140 -14.15 2.53 -10.48
N THR A 141 -14.73 1.33 -10.33
CA THR A 141 -13.98 0.08 -10.18
C THR A 141 -13.22 -0.26 -11.45
N ASP A 142 -13.83 -0.10 -12.62
CA ASP A 142 -13.16 -0.31 -13.91
C ASP A 142 -11.94 0.60 -14.04
N GLU A 143 -12.06 1.89 -13.69
CA GLU A 143 -10.93 2.82 -13.71
C GLU A 143 -9.78 2.42 -12.78
N LEU A 144 -10.10 1.90 -11.58
CA LEU A 144 -9.09 1.39 -10.64
C LEU A 144 -8.39 0.15 -11.20
N VAL A 145 -9.16 -0.81 -11.70
CA VAL A 145 -8.64 -2.07 -12.23
C VAL A 145 -7.83 -1.85 -13.50
N ASP A 146 -8.30 -1.00 -14.40
CA ASP A 146 -7.58 -0.65 -15.63
C ASP A 146 -6.23 0.01 -15.34
N ALA A 147 -6.15 0.89 -14.33
CA ALA A 147 -4.89 1.48 -13.91
C ALA A 147 -3.90 0.43 -13.40
N ILE A 148 -4.38 -0.54 -12.61
CA ILE A 148 -3.57 -1.66 -12.10
C ILE A 148 -3.11 -2.58 -13.24
N ILE A 149 -4.02 -2.97 -14.15
CA ILE A 149 -3.71 -3.85 -15.28
C ILE A 149 -2.71 -3.20 -16.23
N LYS A 150 -2.88 -1.91 -16.50
CA LYS A 150 -2.00 -1.16 -17.40
C LYS A 150 -0.56 -1.06 -16.86
N ASP A 151 -0.40 -0.98 -15.55
CA ASP A 151 0.92 -0.89 -14.90
C ASP A 151 1.55 -2.26 -14.67
N GLY A 152 0.73 -3.26 -14.33
CA GLY A 152 1.19 -4.60 -14.04
C GLY A 152 1.40 -5.43 -15.32
N GLU A 153 2.20 -6.48 -15.20
CA GLU A 153 2.40 -7.46 -16.27
C GLU A 153 1.33 -8.57 -16.21
N PHE A 154 0.04 -8.17 -16.16
CA PHE A 154 -1.07 -9.12 -16.08
C PHE A 154 -1.51 -9.57 -17.47
N ALA A 155 -1.59 -10.90 -17.67
CA ALA A 155 -2.07 -11.50 -18.91
C ALA A 155 -3.38 -12.27 -18.67
N ALA A 156 -4.18 -12.40 -19.74
CA ALA A 156 -5.39 -13.21 -19.69
C ALA A 156 -5.07 -14.65 -19.25
N GLY A 157 -5.83 -15.15 -18.28
CA GLY A 157 -5.62 -16.47 -17.69
C GLY A 157 -4.67 -16.51 -16.50
N ASN A 158 -4.03 -15.40 -16.14
CA ASN A 158 -3.26 -15.33 -14.89
C ASN A 158 -4.19 -15.49 -13.69
N ARG A 159 -3.72 -16.21 -12.69
CA ARG A 159 -4.37 -16.27 -11.37
C ARG A 159 -3.87 -15.11 -10.52
N VAL A 160 -4.78 -14.35 -9.97
CA VAL A 160 -4.49 -13.19 -9.12
C VAL A 160 -5.20 -13.30 -7.77
N ILE A 161 -4.66 -12.62 -6.76
CA ILE A 161 -5.34 -12.36 -5.49
C ILE A 161 -5.78 -10.90 -5.54
N VAL A 162 -7.06 -10.66 -5.28
CA VAL A 162 -7.63 -9.32 -5.21
C VAL A 162 -7.92 -8.99 -3.75
N LEU A 163 -7.46 -7.82 -3.31
CA LEU A 163 -7.77 -7.25 -2.00
C LEU A 163 -8.59 -5.98 -2.19
N VAL A 164 -9.85 -6.00 -1.76
CA VAL A 164 -10.68 -4.79 -1.64
C VAL A 164 -10.45 -4.19 -0.27
N ASN A 165 -9.92 -2.97 -0.22
CA ASN A 165 -9.45 -2.34 1.01
C ASN A 165 -10.17 -1.02 1.28
N GLY A 166 -10.75 -0.88 2.47
CA GLY A 166 -11.29 0.39 2.94
C GLY A 166 -10.25 1.19 3.72
N MET A 167 -10.15 2.49 3.44
CA MET A 167 -9.23 3.42 4.12
C MET A 167 -9.92 4.25 5.22
N GLY A 168 -11.05 3.76 5.73
CA GLY A 168 -11.73 4.29 6.92
C GLY A 168 -12.96 5.16 6.66
N ALA A 169 -13.04 5.90 5.56
CA ALA A 169 -14.20 6.75 5.24
C ALA A 169 -15.35 5.97 4.56
N THR A 170 -15.03 4.89 3.83
CA THR A 170 -16.01 4.03 3.16
C THR A 170 -16.41 2.88 4.07
N PRO A 171 -17.69 2.73 4.44
CA PRO A 171 -18.15 1.61 5.25
C PRO A 171 -17.96 0.26 4.55
N ALA A 172 -17.71 -0.80 5.34
CA ALA A 172 -17.42 -2.13 4.79
C ALA A 172 -18.49 -2.64 3.80
N TYR A 173 -19.78 -2.39 4.08
CA TYR A 173 -20.86 -2.83 3.19
C TYR A 173 -20.83 -2.17 1.79
N GLN A 174 -20.18 -1.02 1.64
CA GLN A 174 -20.00 -0.39 0.33
C GLN A 174 -18.79 -0.96 -0.43
N LEU A 175 -17.92 -1.69 0.25
CA LEU A 175 -16.81 -2.38 -0.40
C LEU A 175 -17.23 -3.72 -1.00
N ASP A 176 -18.44 -4.19 -0.69
CA ASP A 176 -19.01 -5.44 -1.19
C ASP A 176 -19.83 -5.26 -2.50
N ILE A 177 -19.99 -3.99 -2.96
CA ILE A 177 -20.69 -3.65 -4.19
C ILE A 177 -19.75 -3.83 -5.39
#